data_3ee0b9df3ebd13715cb960502c120d3a
#
_entry.id   3ee0b9df3ebd13715cb960502c120d3a
#
_cell.length_a   1.000
_cell.length_b   1.000
_cell.length_c   1.000
_cell.angle_alpha   90.00
_cell.angle_beta   90.00
_cell.angle_gamma   90.00
#
_symmetry.space_group_name_H-M   'P 1'
#
loop_
_entity.id
_entity.type
_entity.pdbx_description
1 polymer ?
#
loop_
_entity_poly.entity_id
_entity_poly.type
_entity_poly.pdbx_seq_one_letter_code
_entity_poly.pdbx_strand_id
1 'polypeptide(L)'
;MRSLSAPTLAALAGGQLAIVQLVHMAFASPIALNTSNLHLVWDSVTYIGAGAVGAIGQVDDSPGEIKGLNFQLIGVDSAYISLALDDAGVVQGTPVTIRTAILNSSYVVLDAPIEWTGKLDSMSIEEDGETCTISVSAESSAVDILRGGPLTYSDADQKSLYGTDRAFEFITLQAIPPIIWPSKLWFQAIGPTR
;
A
#
# COMPACT_ATOMS: atom_id res chain seq x y z
N MET A 1 -9.68 -4.16 17.28
CA MET A 1 -8.83 -4.54 18.43
C MET A 1 -7.72 -5.43 17.86
N ARG A 2 -6.46 -5.02 17.98
CA ARG A 2 -5.31 -5.84 17.49
C ARG A 2 -5.13 -7.01 18.45
N SER A 3 -5.13 -8.25 17.94
CA SER A 3 -4.84 -9.44 18.73
C SER A 3 -3.33 -9.61 18.83
N LEU A 4 -2.78 -9.56 20.02
CA LEU A 4 -1.39 -9.85 20.30
C LEU A 4 -1.21 -11.35 20.54
N SER A 5 -0.07 -11.90 20.13
CA SER A 5 0.27 -13.32 20.36
C SER A 5 0.51 -13.60 21.86
N ALA A 6 0.32 -14.84 22.26
CA ALA A 6 0.53 -15.24 23.66
C ALA A 6 1.98 -14.97 24.16
N PRO A 7 3.06 -15.20 23.36
CA PRO A 7 4.41 -14.81 23.74
C PRO A 7 4.58 -13.31 23.99
N THR A 8 3.91 -12.48 23.18
CA THR A 8 3.92 -11.01 23.33
C THR A 8 3.26 -10.59 24.64
N LEU A 9 2.10 -11.17 24.96
CA LEU A 9 1.41 -10.88 26.21
C LEU A 9 2.26 -11.27 27.43
N ALA A 10 2.97 -12.39 27.35
CA ALA A 10 3.90 -12.83 28.41
C ALA A 10 5.08 -11.87 28.55
N ALA A 11 5.66 -11.37 27.44
CA ALA A 11 6.73 -10.39 27.46
C ALA A 11 6.29 -9.04 28.06
N LEU A 12 5.09 -8.59 27.71
CA LEU A 12 4.46 -7.38 28.28
C LEU A 12 4.28 -7.50 29.81
N ALA A 13 3.87 -8.67 30.29
CA ALA A 13 3.73 -8.94 31.73
C ALA A 13 5.07 -8.96 32.47
N GLY A 14 6.17 -9.29 31.79
CA GLY A 14 7.53 -9.37 32.35
C GLY A 14 8.22 -8.03 32.58
N GLY A 15 7.64 -6.91 32.14
CA GLY A 15 8.13 -5.55 32.40
C GLY A 15 9.38 -5.11 31.62
N GLN A 16 9.97 -5.98 30.80
CA GLN A 16 11.05 -5.63 29.88
C GLN A 16 10.56 -5.79 28.43
N LEU A 17 10.36 -4.67 27.77
CA LEU A 17 9.90 -4.63 26.41
C LEU A 17 10.85 -3.81 25.56
N ALA A 18 11.38 -4.41 24.49
CA ALA A 18 12.04 -3.70 23.42
C ALA A 18 11.11 -3.66 22.20
N ILE A 19 10.82 -2.47 21.71
CA ILE A 19 9.97 -2.25 20.53
C ILE A 19 10.82 -1.64 19.45
N VAL A 20 10.69 -2.18 18.24
CA VAL A 20 11.40 -1.74 17.04
C VAL A 20 10.41 -1.68 15.89
N GLN A 21 10.53 -0.68 15.03
CA GLN A 21 9.73 -0.61 13.82
C GLN A 21 10.49 -1.29 12.67
N LEU A 22 9.77 -2.12 11.92
CA LEU A 22 10.24 -2.79 10.71
C LEU A 22 9.57 -2.13 9.51
N VAL A 23 10.36 -1.71 8.55
CA VAL A 23 9.90 -1.10 7.29
C VAL A 23 10.26 -2.04 6.16
N HIS A 24 9.27 -2.46 5.38
CA HIS A 24 9.45 -3.28 4.20
C HIS A 24 8.88 -2.55 2.99
N MET A 25 9.73 -2.28 2.00
CA MET A 25 9.39 -1.67 0.73
C MET A 25 9.54 -2.72 -0.36
N ALA A 26 8.45 -3.01 -1.07
CA ALA A 26 8.36 -4.10 -2.04
C ALA A 26 8.80 -3.67 -3.44
N PHE A 27 10.04 -3.20 -3.58
CA PHE A 27 10.68 -3.00 -4.87
C PHE A 27 10.96 -4.34 -5.57
N ALA A 28 11.43 -4.32 -6.82
CA ALA A 28 11.89 -5.52 -7.53
C ALA A 28 12.99 -6.25 -6.71
N SER A 29 13.90 -5.48 -6.10
CA SER A 29 14.79 -5.95 -5.02
C SER A 29 14.26 -5.40 -3.70
N PRO A 30 13.54 -6.20 -2.87
CA PRO A 30 12.90 -5.70 -1.67
C PRO A 30 13.88 -5.09 -0.67
N ILE A 31 13.53 -3.94 -0.11
CA ILE A 31 14.31 -3.28 0.93
C ILE A 31 13.61 -3.50 2.27
N ALA A 32 14.31 -4.10 3.21
CA ALA A 32 13.81 -4.35 4.55
C ALA A 32 14.76 -3.74 5.59
N LEU A 33 14.26 -2.73 6.30
CA LEU A 33 15.02 -1.95 7.27
C LEU A 33 14.33 -1.97 8.63
N ASN A 34 15.07 -1.73 9.69
CA ASN A 34 14.52 -1.56 11.02
C ASN A 34 15.16 -0.37 11.75
N THR A 35 14.47 0.16 12.75
CA THR A 35 14.89 1.33 13.52
C THR A 35 15.91 1.01 14.62
N SER A 36 16.43 -0.20 14.69
CA SER A 36 17.54 -0.55 15.58
C SER A 36 18.85 -0.67 14.82
N ASN A 37 19.94 -0.86 15.51
CA ASN A 37 21.25 -1.15 14.94
C ASN A 37 21.54 -2.65 14.81
N LEU A 38 20.54 -3.50 15.03
CA LEU A 38 20.67 -4.96 14.93
C LEU A 38 19.99 -5.46 13.65
N HIS A 39 20.54 -6.54 13.09
CA HIS A 39 19.82 -7.27 12.05
C HIS A 39 18.76 -8.15 12.69
N LEU A 40 17.50 -7.97 12.28
CA LEU A 40 16.36 -8.70 12.81
C LEU A 40 15.75 -9.57 11.70
N VAL A 41 15.32 -10.77 12.06
CA VAL A 41 14.66 -11.68 11.14
C VAL A 41 13.20 -11.83 11.53
N TRP A 42 12.29 -11.60 10.58
CA TRP A 42 10.87 -11.84 10.73
C TRP A 42 10.28 -12.37 9.43
N ASP A 43 9.50 -13.42 9.51
CA ASP A 43 8.82 -14.05 8.36
C ASP A 43 9.79 -14.37 7.19
N SER A 44 10.95 -14.91 7.52
CA SER A 44 12.05 -15.23 6.59
C SER A 44 12.69 -14.02 5.89
N VAL A 45 12.33 -12.80 6.28
CA VAL A 45 12.93 -11.55 5.79
C VAL A 45 13.92 -11.04 6.81
N THR A 46 15.13 -10.70 6.35
CA THR A 46 16.14 -10.04 7.19
C THR A 46 15.99 -8.53 7.08
N TYR A 47 15.64 -7.90 8.18
CA TYR A 47 15.56 -6.45 8.31
C TYR A 47 16.90 -5.90 8.78
N ILE A 48 17.52 -5.08 7.97
CA ILE A 48 18.84 -4.50 8.24
C ILE A 48 18.66 -3.34 9.21
N GLY A 49 19.51 -3.29 10.23
CA GLY A 49 19.51 -2.17 11.17
C GLY A 49 19.99 -0.88 10.51
N ALA A 50 19.20 0.16 10.56
CA ALA A 50 19.52 1.47 10.01
C ALA A 50 20.44 2.32 10.92
N GLY A 51 20.92 1.77 12.02
CA GLY A 51 21.99 2.28 12.89
C GLY A 51 21.70 3.56 13.68
N ALA A 52 21.13 4.56 13.13
CA ALA A 52 20.74 5.79 13.80
C ALA A 52 19.34 6.17 13.36
N VAL A 53 18.48 6.10 14.30
CA VAL A 53 17.07 6.48 14.36
C VAL A 53 16.59 7.36 13.20
N GLY A 54 15.97 6.71 12.24
CA GLY A 54 15.01 7.41 11.39
C GLY A 54 13.77 7.73 12.22
N ALA A 55 13.26 8.91 12.09
CA ALA A 55 11.96 9.25 12.66
C ALA A 55 10.88 8.72 11.71
N ILE A 56 10.11 7.73 12.16
CA ILE A 56 8.85 7.40 11.50
C ILE A 56 7.82 8.38 12.04
N GLY A 57 7.18 9.12 11.14
CA GLY A 57 6.12 10.04 11.50
C GLY A 57 5.00 9.34 12.28
N GLN A 58 4.27 10.09 13.06
CA GLN A 58 3.14 9.56 13.81
C GLN A 58 2.10 8.99 12.82
N VAL A 59 1.76 7.72 12.98
CA VAL A 59 0.64 7.12 12.28
C VAL A 59 -0.65 7.70 12.90
N ASP A 60 -1.36 8.49 12.11
CA ASP A 60 -2.65 9.06 12.52
C ASP A 60 -3.76 8.27 11.83
N ASP A 61 -4.56 7.60 12.63
CA ASP A 61 -5.66 6.73 12.20
C ASP A 61 -7.02 7.38 12.52
N SER A 62 -7.14 8.67 12.22
CA SER A 62 -8.39 9.43 12.44
C SER A 62 -9.50 8.89 11.55
N PRO A 63 -10.68 8.57 12.09
CA PRO A 63 -11.79 8.08 11.27
C PRO A 63 -12.25 9.17 10.28
N GLY A 64 -12.33 8.81 9.01
CA GLY A 64 -12.83 9.67 7.94
C GLY A 64 -11.78 10.52 7.22
N GLU A 65 -10.51 10.46 7.62
CA GLU A 65 -9.42 11.11 6.91
C GLU A 65 -8.40 10.08 6.40
N ILE A 66 -8.01 10.22 5.13
CA ILE A 66 -6.94 9.43 4.55
C ILE A 66 -5.67 10.26 4.66
N LYS A 67 -4.75 9.83 5.52
CA LYS A 67 -3.49 10.55 5.75
C LYS A 67 -2.32 9.78 5.17
N GLY A 68 -1.39 10.51 4.58
CA GLY A 68 -0.08 10.01 4.21
C GLY A 68 0.82 9.85 5.44
N LEU A 69 1.89 9.10 5.28
CA LEU A 69 2.92 8.91 6.28
C LEU A 69 4.26 9.37 5.71
N ASN A 70 4.95 10.21 6.46
CA ASN A 70 6.33 10.59 6.16
C ASN A 70 7.25 9.89 7.14
N PHE A 71 8.33 9.31 6.63
CA PHE A 71 9.36 8.72 7.47
C PHE A 71 10.75 8.97 6.90
N GLN A 72 11.73 9.01 7.77
CA GLN A 72 13.13 9.16 7.41
C GLN A 72 13.92 7.98 7.97
N LEU A 73 14.83 7.48 7.18
CA LEU A 73 15.78 6.45 7.55
C LEU A 73 17.17 7.06 7.40
N ILE A 74 17.86 7.20 8.52
CA ILE A 74 19.20 7.84 8.59
C ILE A 74 20.23 6.76 8.90
N GLY A 75 21.42 6.87 8.30
CA GLY A 75 22.53 5.96 8.59
C GLY A 75 22.46 4.62 7.86
N VAL A 76 21.71 4.55 6.78
CA VAL A 76 21.71 3.40 5.89
C VAL A 76 23.02 3.40 5.09
N ASP A 77 23.68 2.23 5.00
CA ASP A 77 24.88 2.09 4.18
C ASP A 77 24.53 2.39 2.70
N SER A 78 25.33 3.27 2.06
CA SER A 78 25.12 3.67 0.67
C SER A 78 25.11 2.50 -0.32
N ALA A 79 25.76 1.39 0.02
CA ALA A 79 25.73 0.17 -0.79
C ALA A 79 24.32 -0.43 -0.96
N TYR A 80 23.43 -0.26 0.02
CA TYR A 80 22.05 -0.75 -0.07
C TYR A 80 21.14 0.16 -0.88
N ILE A 81 21.55 1.40 -1.08
CA ILE A 81 20.77 2.40 -1.81
C ILE A 81 20.99 2.29 -3.29
N SER A 82 22.20 1.95 -3.72
CA SER A 82 22.45 1.71 -5.15
C SER A 82 21.54 0.62 -5.71
N LEU A 83 21.19 -0.38 -4.88
CA LEU A 83 20.22 -1.43 -5.26
C LEU A 83 18.79 -0.87 -5.45
N ALA A 84 18.42 0.16 -4.69
CA ALA A 84 17.10 0.79 -4.79
C ALA A 84 17.04 1.85 -5.90
N LEU A 85 18.17 2.48 -6.19
CA LEU A 85 18.28 3.53 -7.22
C LEU A 85 18.26 2.97 -8.65
N ASP A 86 18.71 1.75 -8.87
CA ASP A 86 18.57 1.09 -10.18
C ASP A 86 17.10 0.96 -10.61
N ASP A 87 16.18 1.01 -9.64
CA ASP A 87 14.72 0.97 -9.85
C ASP A 87 14.03 2.33 -9.54
N ALA A 88 14.77 3.43 -9.43
CA ALA A 88 14.23 4.75 -9.06
C ALA A 88 13.08 5.27 -9.95
N GLY A 89 12.91 4.71 -11.15
CA GLY A 89 11.76 4.98 -12.02
C GLY A 89 10.44 4.36 -11.53
N VAL A 90 10.45 3.53 -10.48
CA VAL A 90 9.29 2.76 -10.00
C VAL A 90 9.00 3.03 -8.51
N VAL A 91 9.44 4.16 -7.98
CA VAL A 91 9.17 4.50 -6.57
C VAL A 91 7.68 4.67 -6.34
N GLN A 92 7.03 5.47 -7.18
CA GLN A 92 5.61 5.78 -7.02
C GLN A 92 4.72 4.55 -7.20
N GLY A 93 3.89 4.30 -6.21
CA GLY A 93 2.98 3.16 -6.20
C GLY A 93 3.55 1.87 -5.62
N THR A 94 4.86 1.83 -5.28
CA THR A 94 5.48 0.65 -4.65
C THR A 94 4.87 0.42 -3.26
N PRO A 95 4.42 -0.81 -2.96
CA PRO A 95 3.85 -1.12 -1.65
C PRO A 95 4.88 -0.98 -0.53
N VAL A 96 4.45 -0.38 0.57
CA VAL A 96 5.23 -0.30 1.81
C VAL A 96 4.42 -0.81 2.99
N THR A 97 5.08 -1.58 3.86
CA THR A 97 4.48 -2.14 5.08
C THR A 97 5.35 -1.76 6.27
N ILE A 98 4.74 -1.18 7.29
CA ILE A 98 5.37 -0.88 8.56
C ILE A 98 4.79 -1.79 9.62
N ARG A 99 5.68 -2.41 10.42
CA ARG A 99 5.31 -3.32 11.50
C ARG A 99 5.95 -2.85 12.80
N THR A 100 5.26 -3.05 13.89
CA THR A 100 5.80 -2.86 15.23
C THR A 100 6.27 -4.19 15.76
N ALA A 101 7.58 -4.43 15.73
CA ALA A 101 8.19 -5.64 16.23
C ALA A 101 8.41 -5.54 17.74
N ILE A 102 8.07 -6.60 18.43
CA ILE A 102 8.24 -6.79 19.86
C ILE A 102 9.32 -7.83 20.07
N LEU A 103 10.38 -7.44 20.77
CA LEU A 103 11.56 -8.27 20.98
C LEU A 103 11.58 -8.84 22.40
N ASN A 104 12.16 -10.02 22.53
CA ASN A 104 12.50 -10.58 23.83
C ASN A 104 13.84 -10.01 24.38
N SER A 105 14.23 -10.44 25.56
CA SER A 105 15.51 -10.06 26.19
C SER A 105 16.76 -10.47 25.38
N SER A 106 16.63 -11.41 24.46
CA SER A 106 17.69 -11.85 23.55
C SER A 106 17.63 -11.17 22.18
N TYR A 107 16.83 -10.11 22.03
CA TYR A 107 16.61 -9.36 20.79
C TYR A 107 16.06 -10.19 19.62
N VAL A 108 15.33 -11.26 19.93
CA VAL A 108 14.60 -12.03 18.92
C VAL A 108 13.19 -11.51 18.80
N VAL A 109 12.69 -11.35 17.58
CA VAL A 109 11.33 -10.89 17.31
C VAL A 109 10.32 -11.95 17.77
N LEU A 110 9.47 -11.59 18.70
CA LEU A 110 8.36 -12.42 19.19
C LEU A 110 7.11 -12.29 18.34
N ASP A 111 6.85 -11.09 17.89
CA ASP A 111 5.68 -10.73 17.09
C ASP A 111 5.94 -9.42 16.35
N ALA A 112 5.35 -9.25 15.17
CA ALA A 112 5.46 -8.02 14.40
C ALA A 112 4.13 -7.69 13.70
N PRO A 113 3.10 -7.29 14.44
CA PRO A 113 1.84 -6.88 13.85
C PRO A 113 2.03 -5.72 12.89
N ILE A 114 1.24 -5.72 11.82
CA ILE A 114 1.22 -4.62 10.87
C ILE A 114 0.64 -3.38 11.57
N GLU A 115 1.38 -2.30 11.54
CA GLU A 115 0.95 -1.00 12.05
C GLU A 115 0.32 -0.16 10.95
N TRP A 116 0.96 -0.15 9.78
CA TRP A 116 0.52 0.66 8.66
C TRP A 116 0.87 0.01 7.32
N THR A 117 0.02 0.23 6.32
CA THR A 117 0.27 -0.18 4.93
C THR A 117 -0.08 0.95 3.98
N GLY A 118 0.71 1.09 2.92
CA GLY A 118 0.47 2.10 1.92
C GLY A 118 1.29 1.90 0.66
N LYS A 119 1.36 2.95 -0.13
CA LYS A 119 2.16 3.02 -1.35
C LYS A 119 3.09 4.21 -1.27
N LEU A 120 4.30 4.03 -1.74
CA LEU A 120 5.28 5.13 -1.86
C LEU A 120 4.76 6.15 -2.87
N ASP A 121 4.86 7.43 -2.52
CA ASP A 121 4.55 8.55 -3.40
C ASP A 121 5.84 9.19 -3.91
N SER A 122 6.71 9.58 -2.99
CA SER A 122 8.01 10.16 -3.33
C SER A 122 9.09 9.66 -2.37
N MET A 123 10.32 9.63 -2.88
CA MET A 123 11.49 9.28 -2.11
C MET A 123 12.63 10.22 -2.51
N SER A 124 13.28 10.81 -1.54
CA SER A 124 14.52 11.57 -1.73
C SER A 124 15.64 10.91 -0.94
N ILE A 125 16.83 10.92 -1.52
CA ILE A 125 18.02 10.34 -0.94
C ILE A 125 19.06 11.44 -0.89
N GLU A 126 19.57 11.72 0.31
CA GLU A 126 20.66 12.64 0.55
C GLU A 126 21.87 11.84 1.05
N GLU A 127 22.98 11.92 0.35
CA GLU A 127 24.21 11.20 0.66
C GLU A 127 25.25 12.18 1.24
N ASP A 128 25.84 11.81 2.38
CA ASP A 128 26.90 12.57 3.06
C ASP A 128 28.17 11.71 3.22
N GLY A 129 28.60 11.10 2.11
CA GLY A 129 29.89 10.39 1.99
C GLY A 129 29.93 8.97 2.55
N GLU A 130 29.59 8.71 3.80
CA GLU A 130 29.60 7.38 4.41
C GLU A 130 28.19 6.86 4.74
N THR A 131 27.27 7.79 4.98
CA THR A 131 25.90 7.48 5.34
C THR A 131 24.95 8.24 4.45
N CYS A 132 23.75 7.74 4.32
CA CYS A 132 22.72 8.47 3.63
C CYS A 132 21.42 8.56 4.45
N THR A 133 20.67 9.57 4.11
CA THR A 133 19.33 9.81 4.63
C THR A 133 18.32 9.55 3.52
N ILE A 134 17.42 8.64 3.76
CA ILE A 134 16.29 8.38 2.88
C ILE A 134 15.06 9.04 3.50
N SER A 135 14.49 10.03 2.82
CA SER A 135 13.22 10.64 3.20
C SER A 135 12.12 10.11 2.28
N VAL A 136 11.09 9.55 2.85
CA VAL A 136 10.02 8.87 2.13
C VAL A 136 8.68 9.48 2.49
N SER A 137 7.90 9.80 1.46
CA SER A 137 6.47 10.11 1.57
C SER A 137 5.67 8.93 1.03
N ALA A 138 4.69 8.49 1.78
CA ALA A 138 3.83 7.38 1.41
C ALA A 138 2.36 7.71 1.66
N GLU A 139 1.49 7.25 0.79
CA GLU A 139 0.04 7.38 0.90
C GLU A 139 -0.56 6.10 1.48
N SER A 140 -1.56 6.25 2.34
CA SER A 140 -2.30 5.09 2.83
C SER A 140 -2.98 4.34 1.68
N SER A 141 -3.03 3.02 1.74
CA SER A 141 -3.75 2.19 0.76
C SER A 141 -5.25 2.52 0.68
N ALA A 142 -5.80 3.21 1.67
CA ALA A 142 -7.17 3.71 1.64
C ALA A 142 -7.42 4.77 0.54
N VAL A 143 -6.37 5.43 0.02
CA VAL A 143 -6.47 6.36 -1.13
C VAL A 143 -7.02 5.65 -2.36
N ASP A 144 -6.74 4.36 -2.53
CA ASP A 144 -7.26 3.58 -3.67
C ASP A 144 -8.80 3.52 -3.69
N ILE A 145 -9.46 3.67 -2.55
CA ILE A 145 -10.93 3.73 -2.45
C ILE A 145 -11.46 5.04 -3.07
N LEU A 146 -10.70 6.12 -2.95
CA LEU A 146 -11.07 7.43 -3.53
C LEU A 146 -10.71 7.54 -5.02
N ARG A 147 -9.75 6.75 -5.48
CA ARG A 147 -9.41 6.66 -6.88
C ARG A 147 -10.50 5.85 -7.56
N GLY A 148 -11.34 6.50 -8.36
CA GLY A 148 -12.33 5.80 -9.19
C GLY A 148 -11.64 4.70 -9.98
N GLY A 149 -12.23 3.51 -10.02
CA GLY A 149 -11.70 2.42 -10.84
C GLY A 149 -11.59 2.86 -12.31
N PRO A 150 -10.49 2.54 -13.01
CA PRO A 150 -10.35 2.87 -14.42
C PRO A 150 -11.34 2.08 -15.30
N LEU A 151 -11.95 1.04 -14.76
CA LEU A 151 -12.90 0.19 -15.47
C LEU A 151 -14.27 0.83 -15.48
N THR A 152 -14.90 0.83 -16.64
CA THR A 152 -16.25 1.31 -16.85
C THR A 152 -17.22 0.13 -17.00
N TYR A 153 -18.52 0.39 -16.84
CA TYR A 153 -19.55 -0.60 -17.17
C TYR A 153 -19.73 -0.67 -18.69
N SER A 154 -18.70 -1.17 -19.38
CA SER A 154 -18.69 -1.33 -20.83
C SER A 154 -18.43 -2.78 -21.22
N ASP A 155 -18.90 -3.18 -22.40
CA ASP A 155 -18.65 -4.50 -22.96
C ASP A 155 -17.14 -4.76 -23.16
N ALA A 156 -16.39 -3.72 -23.55
CA ALA A 156 -14.95 -3.82 -23.75
C ALA A 156 -14.21 -4.11 -22.43
N ASP A 157 -14.52 -3.38 -21.36
CA ASP A 157 -13.89 -3.58 -20.06
C ASP A 157 -14.30 -4.91 -19.43
N GLN A 158 -15.57 -5.32 -19.59
CA GLN A 158 -16.02 -6.63 -19.13
C GLN A 158 -15.27 -7.77 -19.83
N LYS A 159 -15.13 -7.70 -21.14
CA LYS A 159 -14.40 -8.71 -21.92
C LYS A 159 -12.90 -8.71 -21.68
N SER A 160 -12.32 -7.60 -21.25
CA SER A 160 -10.90 -7.55 -20.85
C SER A 160 -10.64 -8.39 -19.59
N LEU A 161 -11.61 -8.44 -18.65
CA LEU A 161 -11.54 -9.25 -17.44
C LEU A 161 -12.02 -10.69 -17.67
N TYR A 162 -13.09 -10.84 -18.43
CA TYR A 162 -13.76 -12.12 -18.69
C TYR A 162 -14.07 -12.27 -20.18
N GLY A 163 -13.12 -12.77 -20.96
CA GLY A 163 -13.14 -12.76 -22.42
C GLY A 163 -14.39 -13.31 -23.11
N THR A 164 -15.17 -14.17 -22.44
CA THR A 164 -16.40 -14.77 -22.98
C THR A 164 -17.69 -14.18 -22.37
N ASP A 165 -17.56 -13.24 -21.42
CA ASP A 165 -18.71 -12.64 -20.78
C ASP A 165 -19.42 -11.65 -21.72
N ARG A 166 -20.75 -11.76 -21.81
CA ARG A 166 -21.62 -10.95 -22.65
C ARG A 166 -22.61 -10.11 -21.85
N ALA A 167 -22.38 -9.94 -20.55
CA ALA A 167 -23.32 -9.23 -19.66
C ALA A 167 -23.61 -7.80 -20.11
N PHE A 168 -22.61 -7.14 -20.70
CA PHE A 168 -22.70 -5.73 -21.12
C PHE A 168 -22.77 -5.52 -22.65
N GLU A 169 -22.97 -6.58 -23.42
CA GLU A 169 -23.01 -6.53 -24.89
C GLU A 169 -24.04 -5.51 -25.44
N PHE A 170 -25.15 -5.31 -24.75
CA PHE A 170 -26.22 -4.42 -25.19
C PHE A 170 -26.24 -3.03 -24.56
N ILE A 171 -25.27 -2.69 -23.68
CA ILE A 171 -25.23 -1.37 -23.01
C ILE A 171 -25.14 -0.24 -24.03
N THR A 172 -24.33 -0.37 -25.06
CA THR A 172 -24.16 0.64 -26.11
C THR A 172 -25.44 0.86 -26.90
N LEU A 173 -26.25 -0.17 -27.09
CA LEU A 173 -27.53 -0.05 -27.78
C LEU A 173 -28.60 0.67 -26.94
N GLN A 174 -28.46 0.64 -25.62
CA GLN A 174 -29.37 1.34 -24.71
C GLN A 174 -29.07 2.84 -24.61
N ALA A 175 -27.85 3.26 -24.94
CA ALA A 175 -27.40 4.65 -24.83
C ALA A 175 -27.78 5.51 -26.05
N ILE A 176 -28.13 4.91 -27.18
CA ILE A 176 -28.19 5.60 -28.47
C ILE A 176 -29.56 6.06 -28.92
N PRO A 177 -30.67 5.40 -28.75
CA PRO A 177 -31.93 6.01 -29.10
C PRO A 177 -32.74 6.49 -27.89
N PRO A 178 -33.40 7.62 -27.98
CA PRO A 178 -34.46 7.93 -27.03
C PRO A 178 -35.44 6.74 -27.08
N ILE A 179 -35.65 6.06 -25.96
CA ILE A 179 -36.71 5.06 -25.85
C ILE A 179 -38.05 5.79 -26.09
N ILE A 180 -38.54 5.69 -27.31
CA ILE A 180 -39.86 6.21 -27.66
C ILE A 180 -40.85 5.19 -27.11
N TRP A 181 -41.38 5.45 -25.93
CA TRP A 181 -42.57 4.74 -25.48
C TRP A 181 -43.66 4.91 -26.52
N PRO A 182 -44.47 3.89 -26.80
CA PRO A 182 -45.53 3.97 -27.75
C PRO A 182 -46.46 5.14 -27.37
N SER A 183 -46.21 6.27 -28.00
CA SER A 183 -47.04 7.45 -27.90
C SER A 183 -48.18 7.34 -28.91
N LYS A 184 -49.18 8.18 -28.77
CA LYS A 184 -50.27 8.25 -29.76
C LYS A 184 -49.77 8.48 -31.19
N LEU A 185 -48.67 9.22 -31.36
CA LEU A 185 -47.99 9.44 -32.62
C LEU A 185 -47.29 8.19 -33.16
N TRP A 186 -46.70 7.35 -32.30
CA TRP A 186 -46.09 6.09 -32.68
C TRP A 186 -47.13 5.12 -33.24
N PHE A 187 -48.31 5.00 -32.58
CA PHE A 187 -49.41 4.18 -33.09
C PHE A 187 -50.00 4.71 -34.39
N GLN A 188 -49.96 6.06 -34.62
CA GLN A 188 -50.40 6.65 -35.88
C GLN A 188 -49.40 6.41 -37.01
N ALA A 189 -48.08 6.31 -36.70
CA ALA A 189 -47.06 6.11 -37.70
C ALA A 189 -46.87 4.63 -38.11
N ILE A 190 -47.15 3.67 -37.20
CA ILE A 190 -46.91 2.23 -37.41
C ILE A 190 -48.22 1.43 -37.35
N GLY A 191 -49.31 2.03 -36.91
CA GLY A 191 -50.62 1.37 -36.87
C GLY A 191 -51.06 0.94 -38.27
N PRO A 192 -51.81 -0.19 -38.38
CA PRO A 192 -52.30 -0.63 -39.68
C PRO A 192 -53.13 0.45 -40.32
N THR A 193 -52.70 0.89 -41.51
CA THR A 193 -53.56 1.68 -42.37
C THR A 193 -54.86 0.95 -42.62
N ARG A 194 -55.95 1.47 -42.08
CA ARG A 194 -57.28 0.97 -42.41
C ARG A 194 -57.62 1.27 -43.86
#